data_5599be4a0944cb65feec082de283bd5c
#
_entry.id   5599be4a0944cb65feec082de283bd5c
#
_cell.length_a   1.000
_cell.length_b   1.000
_cell.length_c   1.000
_cell.angle_alpha   90.00
_cell.angle_beta   90.00
_cell.angle_gamma   90.00
#
_symmetry.space_group_name_H-M   'P 1'
#
loop_
_entity.id
_entity.type
_entity.pdbx_description
1 polymer ?
#
loop_
_entity_poly.entity_id
_entity_poly.type
_entity_poly.pdbx_seq_one_letter_code
_entity_poly.pdbx_strand_id
1 'polypeptide(L)'
;MLTELIEDKNFLSDLQKDLIKNEVLGSSFPFYWEDSAAYENDGHGYLVHTILARPEGRKQDDNRINSDYYEFFLSLFDTFCNKHNIEYREVLRMAINLTMNNGTPVSPTHTDHDFPHNQFLLYFNDSETSLTTIYDRDKTILHEI
;
A
#
# COMPACT_ATOMS: atom_id res chain seq x y z
N MET A 1 2.39 -10.80 15.46
CA MET A 1 3.55 -11.65 15.11
C MET A 1 3.54 -11.81 13.61
N LEU A 2 4.60 -11.42 12.92
CA LEU A 2 4.76 -11.71 11.49
C LEU A 2 4.86 -13.24 11.37
N THR A 3 3.92 -13.85 10.67
CA THR A 3 3.88 -15.32 10.53
C THR A 3 4.57 -15.79 9.25
N GLU A 4 4.55 -14.95 8.23
CA GLU A 4 5.15 -15.25 6.92
C GLU A 4 5.43 -13.94 6.17
N LEU A 5 6.54 -13.89 5.45
CA LEU A 5 6.87 -12.83 4.52
C LEU A 5 7.17 -13.46 3.16
N ILE A 6 6.53 -12.96 2.12
CA ILE A 6 6.74 -13.40 0.74
C ILE A 6 7.22 -12.19 -0.07
N GLU A 7 8.39 -12.31 -0.68
CA GLU A 7 8.91 -11.36 -1.66
C GLU A 7 8.83 -11.96 -3.06
N ASP A 8 8.31 -11.23 -4.02
CA ASP A 8 8.27 -11.64 -5.43
C ASP A 8 8.48 -10.43 -6.35
N LYS A 9 9.62 -10.40 -6.99
CA LYS A 9 10.02 -9.32 -7.91
C LYS A 9 9.54 -9.56 -9.36
N ASN A 10 8.92 -10.71 -9.64
CA ASN A 10 8.63 -11.17 -11.00
C ASN A 10 7.21 -11.73 -11.19
N PHE A 11 6.21 -11.26 -10.44
CA PHE A 11 4.84 -11.74 -10.60
C PHE A 11 4.04 -10.96 -11.66
N LEU A 12 4.44 -9.71 -11.96
CA LEU A 12 3.77 -8.90 -12.97
C LEU A 12 4.26 -9.23 -14.38
N SER A 13 3.34 -9.28 -15.33
CA SER A 13 3.65 -9.31 -16.75
C SER A 13 4.18 -7.95 -17.24
N ASP A 14 4.87 -7.94 -18.38
CA ASP A 14 5.38 -6.69 -18.95
C ASP A 14 4.25 -5.72 -19.31
N LEU A 15 3.10 -6.24 -19.78
CA LEU A 15 1.93 -5.41 -20.03
C LEU A 15 1.40 -4.72 -18.76
N GLN A 16 1.35 -5.43 -17.63
CA GLN A 16 0.94 -4.85 -16.34
C GLN A 16 1.92 -3.78 -15.87
N LYS A 17 3.22 -4.01 -16.02
CA LYS A 17 4.26 -3.02 -15.70
C LYS A 17 4.14 -1.77 -16.57
N ASP A 18 3.90 -1.94 -17.88
CA ASP A 18 3.70 -0.82 -18.80
C ASP A 18 2.45 -0.01 -18.48
N LEU A 19 1.34 -0.67 -18.10
CA LEU A 19 0.13 0.02 -17.65
C LEU A 19 0.38 0.83 -16.38
N ILE A 20 1.04 0.27 -15.37
CA ILE A 20 1.41 1.01 -14.15
C ILE A 20 2.27 2.22 -14.52
N LYS A 21 3.29 2.04 -15.35
CA LYS A 21 4.19 3.11 -15.74
C LYS A 21 3.48 4.24 -16.49
N ASN A 22 2.59 3.91 -17.41
CA ASN A 22 1.93 4.89 -18.26
C ASN A 22 0.76 5.58 -17.55
N GLU A 23 -0.01 4.87 -16.75
CA GLU A 23 -1.20 5.39 -16.06
C GLU A 23 -0.84 6.00 -14.70
N VAL A 24 -0.22 5.22 -13.82
CA VAL A 24 0.01 5.61 -12.42
C VAL A 24 1.19 6.57 -12.28
N LEU A 25 2.31 6.28 -12.98
CA LEU A 25 3.49 7.13 -12.96
C LEU A 25 3.46 8.23 -14.04
N GLY A 26 2.36 8.30 -14.80
CA GLY A 26 2.09 9.35 -15.76
C GLY A 26 1.70 10.67 -15.10
N SER A 27 1.76 11.76 -15.87
CA SER A 27 1.50 13.12 -15.37
C SER A 27 0.04 13.42 -15.05
N SER A 28 -0.88 12.54 -15.42
CA SER A 28 -2.33 12.75 -15.28
C SER A 28 -2.98 11.95 -14.16
N PHE A 29 -2.21 11.13 -13.42
CA PHE A 29 -2.77 10.33 -12.34
C PHE A 29 -3.14 11.22 -11.15
N PRO A 30 -4.38 11.14 -10.62
CA PRO A 30 -4.86 12.05 -9.59
C PRO A 30 -4.34 11.63 -8.22
N PHE A 31 -3.52 12.48 -7.62
CA PHE A 31 -3.10 12.35 -6.23
C PHE A 31 -3.68 13.48 -5.39
N TYR A 32 -3.97 13.20 -4.14
CA TYR A 32 -4.51 14.14 -3.16
C TYR A 32 -3.58 14.23 -1.95
N TRP A 33 -3.46 15.41 -1.37
CA TRP A 33 -2.62 15.64 -0.22
C TRP A 33 -3.25 15.09 1.05
N GLU A 34 -2.45 14.40 1.86
CA GLU A 34 -2.73 14.00 3.24
C GLU A 34 -1.66 14.62 4.15
N ASP A 35 -2.08 15.29 5.21
CA ASP A 35 -1.19 16.06 6.08
C ASP A 35 -0.33 15.17 6.98
N SER A 36 -0.72 13.94 7.22
CA SER A 36 -0.10 13.04 8.18
C SER A 36 -0.16 11.59 7.73
N ALA A 37 0.90 10.83 7.96
CA ALA A 37 1.00 9.44 7.55
C ALA A 37 0.52 8.45 8.62
N ALA A 38 0.84 8.68 9.89
CA ALA A 38 0.61 7.77 10.98
C ALA A 38 -0.37 8.30 12.05
N TYR A 39 -0.21 9.55 12.45
CA TYR A 39 -1.06 10.23 13.44
C TYR A 39 -1.10 11.73 13.16
N GLU A 40 -2.13 12.38 13.65
CA GLU A 40 -2.38 13.79 13.41
C GLU A 40 -1.15 14.67 13.73
N ASN A 41 -0.77 15.51 12.79
CA ASN A 41 0.37 16.44 12.89
C ASN A 41 1.74 15.75 13.07
N ASP A 42 1.94 14.57 12.52
CA ASP A 42 3.23 13.84 12.58
C ASP A 42 4.33 14.45 11.69
N GLY A 43 4.00 15.43 10.86
CA GLY A 43 4.94 16.10 9.96
C GLY A 43 5.33 15.28 8.71
N HIS A 44 4.66 14.15 8.47
CA HIS A 44 4.91 13.24 7.36
C HIS A 44 3.78 13.27 6.34
N GLY A 45 3.48 14.46 5.80
CA GLY A 45 2.51 14.58 4.72
C GLY A 45 2.96 13.85 3.45
N TYR A 46 2.00 13.34 2.71
CA TYR A 46 2.22 12.59 1.47
C TYR A 46 1.07 12.78 0.50
N LEU A 47 1.24 12.30 -0.72
CA LEU A 47 0.18 12.26 -1.71
C LEU A 47 -0.41 10.85 -1.79
N VAL A 48 -1.74 10.76 -1.86
CA VAL A 48 -2.46 9.49 -1.91
C VAL A 48 -3.53 9.48 -3.00
N HIS A 49 -3.69 8.32 -3.63
CA HIS A 49 -4.88 7.99 -4.41
C HIS A 49 -5.59 6.81 -3.76
N THR A 50 -6.68 7.07 -3.06
CA THR A 50 -7.48 6.02 -2.44
C THR A 50 -8.33 5.32 -3.48
N ILE A 51 -8.10 4.02 -3.68
CA ILE A 51 -8.83 3.17 -4.62
C ILE A 51 -10.03 2.53 -3.94
N LEU A 52 -9.79 1.90 -2.78
CA LEU A 52 -10.82 1.33 -1.91
C LEU A 52 -10.69 1.93 -0.52
N ALA A 53 -11.72 2.62 -0.07
CA ALA A 53 -11.74 3.26 1.24
C ALA A 53 -11.85 2.23 2.37
N ARG A 54 -11.33 2.58 3.55
CA ARG A 54 -11.41 1.77 4.77
C ARG A 54 -12.87 1.50 5.15
N PRO A 55 -13.19 0.34 5.77
CA PRO A 55 -14.54 0.06 6.28
C PRO A 55 -14.89 0.84 7.54
N GLU A 56 -13.88 1.24 8.33
CA GLU A 56 -14.07 1.89 9.61
C GLU A 56 -14.80 3.23 9.47
N GLY A 57 -15.81 3.44 10.33
CA GLY A 57 -16.63 4.66 10.32
C GLY A 57 -17.67 4.72 9.20
N ARG A 58 -17.84 3.67 8.41
CA ARG A 58 -18.82 3.58 7.32
C ARG A 58 -19.96 2.62 7.67
N LYS A 59 -21.12 2.81 7.06
CA LYS A 59 -22.21 1.85 7.12
C LYS A 59 -21.89 0.62 6.28
N GLN A 60 -22.46 -0.52 6.63
CA GLN A 60 -22.20 -1.79 5.95
C GLN A 60 -22.47 -1.74 4.42
N ASP A 61 -23.44 -0.94 3.99
CA ASP A 61 -23.86 -0.83 2.59
C ASP A 61 -23.19 0.34 1.85
N ASP A 62 -22.29 1.07 2.50
CA ASP A 62 -21.60 2.18 1.83
C ASP A 62 -20.67 1.66 0.73
N ASN A 63 -20.78 2.23 -0.46
CA ASN A 63 -19.82 1.95 -1.53
C ASN A 63 -18.44 2.48 -1.13
N ARG A 64 -17.47 1.57 -1.02
CA ARG A 64 -16.09 1.90 -0.67
C ARG A 64 -15.17 2.09 -1.87
N ILE A 65 -15.61 1.70 -3.06
CA ILE A 65 -14.84 1.88 -4.30
C ILE A 65 -14.82 3.36 -4.65
N ASN A 66 -13.63 3.93 -4.70
CA ASN A 66 -13.39 5.36 -4.87
C ASN A 66 -12.64 5.69 -6.17
N SER A 67 -12.32 4.69 -6.97
CA SER A 67 -11.53 4.87 -8.19
C SER A 67 -11.89 3.86 -9.26
N ASP A 68 -11.88 4.28 -10.50
CA ASP A 68 -12.06 3.43 -11.69
C ASP A 68 -10.91 2.41 -11.85
N TYR A 69 -9.80 2.60 -11.14
CA TYR A 69 -8.67 1.67 -11.14
C TYR A 69 -8.86 0.46 -10.21
N TYR A 70 -10.00 0.36 -9.51
CA TYR A 70 -10.22 -0.71 -8.53
C TYR A 70 -10.04 -2.11 -9.13
N GLU A 71 -10.70 -2.41 -10.22
CA GLU A 71 -10.63 -3.73 -10.87
C GLU A 71 -9.22 -4.06 -11.36
N PHE A 72 -8.51 -3.07 -11.88
CA PHE A 72 -7.12 -3.25 -12.32
C PHE A 72 -6.22 -3.66 -11.15
N PHE A 73 -6.21 -2.90 -10.06
CA PHE A 73 -5.36 -3.20 -8.90
C PHE A 73 -5.79 -4.45 -8.14
N LEU A 74 -7.08 -4.75 -8.09
CA LEU A 74 -7.57 -6.01 -7.55
C LEU A 74 -7.02 -7.19 -8.37
N SER A 75 -7.00 -7.09 -9.70
CA SER A 75 -6.45 -8.13 -10.56
C SER A 75 -4.94 -8.36 -10.36
N LEU A 76 -4.17 -7.33 -10.04
CA LEU A 76 -2.74 -7.48 -9.69
C LEU A 76 -2.57 -8.22 -8.37
N PHE A 77 -3.37 -7.86 -7.38
CA PHE A 77 -3.39 -8.54 -6.09
C PHE A 77 -3.80 -10.01 -6.22
N ASP A 78 -4.85 -10.30 -6.98
CA ASP A 78 -5.29 -11.66 -7.27
C ASP A 78 -4.21 -12.48 -7.99
N THR A 79 -3.47 -11.85 -8.92
CA THR A 79 -2.35 -12.50 -9.61
C THR A 79 -1.28 -12.94 -8.62
N PHE A 80 -0.94 -12.09 -7.66
CA PHE A 80 0.01 -12.42 -6.59
C PHE A 80 -0.54 -13.53 -5.68
N CYS A 81 -1.76 -13.40 -5.21
CA CYS A 81 -2.41 -14.37 -4.32
C CYS A 81 -2.50 -15.76 -4.98
N ASN A 82 -2.92 -15.82 -6.24
CA ASN A 82 -3.01 -17.08 -7.00
C ASN A 82 -1.63 -17.73 -7.18
N LYS A 83 -0.61 -16.95 -7.52
CA LYS A 83 0.75 -17.46 -7.68
C LYS A 83 1.31 -18.10 -6.42
N HIS A 84 0.98 -17.52 -5.26
CA HIS A 84 1.49 -17.93 -3.95
C HIS A 84 0.52 -18.78 -3.12
N ASN A 85 -0.62 -19.18 -3.70
CA ASN A 85 -1.68 -19.95 -3.03
C ASN A 85 -2.18 -19.28 -1.75
N ILE A 86 -2.35 -17.96 -1.79
CA ILE A 86 -2.88 -17.16 -0.69
C ILE A 86 -4.39 -17.05 -0.85
N GLU A 87 -5.13 -17.49 0.15
CA GLU A 87 -6.56 -17.25 0.26
C GLU A 87 -6.80 -16.01 1.14
N TYR A 88 -7.68 -15.13 0.70
CA TYR A 88 -8.11 -13.98 1.49
C TYR A 88 -9.63 -13.90 1.54
N ARG A 89 -10.16 -13.24 2.55
CA ARG A 89 -11.60 -13.11 2.75
C ARG A 89 -12.15 -11.84 2.10
N GLU A 90 -11.47 -10.73 2.30
CA GLU A 90 -11.83 -9.43 1.72
C GLU A 90 -10.62 -8.50 1.67
N VAL A 91 -10.69 -7.48 0.81
CA VAL A 91 -9.74 -6.37 0.79
C VAL A 91 -10.30 -5.23 1.63
N LEU A 92 -9.58 -4.85 2.67
CA LEU A 92 -10.01 -3.82 3.63
C LEU A 92 -9.75 -2.41 3.12
N ARG A 93 -8.62 -2.20 2.47
CA ARG A 93 -8.19 -0.90 1.91
C ARG A 93 -7.30 -1.14 0.69
N MET A 94 -7.37 -0.22 -0.25
CA MET A 94 -6.45 -0.17 -1.38
C MET A 94 -6.11 1.30 -1.67
N ALA A 95 -4.83 1.63 -1.68
CA ALA A 95 -4.38 2.99 -1.96
C ALA A 95 -2.99 2.99 -2.61
N ILE A 96 -2.71 4.01 -3.40
CA ILE A 96 -1.38 4.29 -3.93
C ILE A 96 -0.85 5.51 -3.18
N ASN A 97 0.29 5.34 -2.53
CA ASN A 97 0.95 6.40 -1.79
C ASN A 97 2.17 6.88 -2.56
N LEU A 98 2.30 8.19 -2.69
CA LEU A 98 3.50 8.86 -3.21
C LEU A 98 4.14 9.61 -2.04
N THR A 99 5.20 9.03 -1.50
CA THR A 99 5.97 9.65 -0.42
C THR A 99 7.05 10.56 -1.00
N MET A 100 7.30 11.66 -0.30
CA MET A 100 8.31 12.65 -0.70
C MET A 100 9.37 12.76 0.38
N ASN A 101 10.59 13.08 -0.04
CA ASN A 101 11.64 13.41 0.92
C ASN A 101 11.32 14.76 1.55
N ASN A 102 10.88 14.75 2.80
CA ASN A 102 10.55 15.92 3.61
C ASN A 102 11.68 16.34 4.58
N GLY A 103 12.87 15.74 4.43
CA GLY A 103 14.02 15.98 5.29
C GLY A 103 14.02 15.18 6.59
N THR A 104 13.00 14.37 6.86
CA THR A 104 12.98 13.44 8.00
C THR A 104 13.40 12.06 7.54
N PRO A 105 14.35 11.41 8.21
CA PRO A 105 14.95 10.17 7.72
C PRO A 105 14.02 8.94 7.83
N VAL A 106 13.08 8.96 8.77
CA VAL A 106 12.22 7.81 9.06
C VAL A 106 10.79 8.26 9.34
N SER A 107 9.81 7.63 8.70
CA SER A 107 8.40 7.83 9.01
C SER A 107 8.03 7.18 10.35
N PRO A 108 7.04 7.72 11.07
CA PRO A 108 6.58 7.10 12.30
C PRO A 108 6.07 5.68 12.10
N THR A 109 6.44 4.78 12.99
CA THR A 109 5.97 3.40 12.98
C THR A 109 4.48 3.36 13.32
N HIS A 110 3.68 2.69 12.52
CA HIS A 110 2.24 2.53 12.73
C HIS A 110 1.73 1.19 12.21
N THR A 111 0.48 0.91 12.49
CA THR A 111 -0.30 -0.18 11.88
C THR A 111 -1.50 0.42 11.17
N ASP A 112 -1.90 -0.18 10.06
CA ASP A 112 -3.04 0.33 9.28
C ASP A 112 -4.40 0.08 9.95
N HIS A 113 -4.51 -0.95 10.78
CA HIS A 113 -5.73 -1.32 11.51
C HIS A 113 -5.42 -1.76 12.93
N ASP A 114 -6.39 -1.62 13.84
CA ASP A 114 -6.28 -2.01 15.25
C ASP A 114 -6.46 -3.53 15.48
N PHE A 115 -6.73 -4.28 14.43
CA PHE A 115 -6.94 -5.73 14.46
C PHE A 115 -5.92 -6.45 13.55
N PRO A 116 -5.71 -7.77 13.74
CA PRO A 116 -4.83 -8.54 12.89
C PRO A 116 -5.26 -8.52 11.43
N HIS A 117 -4.35 -8.16 10.54
CA HIS A 117 -4.56 -8.10 9.10
C HIS A 117 -3.26 -8.44 8.37
N ASN A 118 -3.37 -8.75 7.09
CA ASN A 118 -2.22 -8.89 6.19
C ASN A 118 -2.06 -7.65 5.34
N GLN A 119 -0.84 -7.35 4.93
CA GLN A 119 -0.53 -6.27 3.99
C GLN A 119 0.10 -6.84 2.74
N PHE A 120 -0.28 -6.26 1.61
CA PHE A 120 0.37 -6.42 0.33
C PHE A 120 0.93 -5.07 -0.09
N LEU A 121 2.25 -5.01 -0.30
CA LEU A 121 2.94 -3.81 -0.75
C LEU A 121 3.50 -4.04 -2.14
N LEU A 122 3.15 -3.19 -3.08
CA LEU A 122 3.66 -3.20 -4.43
C LEU A 122 4.41 -1.90 -4.70
N TYR A 123 5.72 -2.01 -4.90
CA TYR A 123 6.59 -0.88 -5.20
C TYR A 123 6.62 -0.65 -6.71
N PHE A 124 6.39 0.60 -7.14
CA PHE A 124 6.34 0.99 -8.56
C PHE A 124 7.66 1.55 -9.07
N ASN A 125 8.60 1.83 -8.19
CA ASN A 125 9.92 2.32 -8.53
C ASN A 125 10.98 1.74 -7.59
N ASP A 126 12.20 1.68 -8.07
CA ASP A 126 13.35 1.34 -7.25
C ASP A 126 13.78 2.56 -6.42
N SER A 127 14.32 2.30 -5.25
CA SER A 127 14.95 3.31 -4.39
C SER A 127 16.20 2.74 -3.75
N GLU A 128 17.31 3.43 -3.91
CA GLU A 128 18.59 3.01 -3.31
C GLU A 128 18.67 3.29 -1.81
N THR A 129 17.81 4.19 -1.30
CA THR A 129 17.92 4.71 0.07
C THR A 129 16.62 4.60 0.89
N SER A 130 15.53 4.16 0.29
CA SER A 130 14.23 3.98 0.94
C SER A 130 14.05 2.53 1.32
N LEU A 131 13.95 2.25 2.60
CA LEU A 131 13.68 0.91 3.13
C LEU A 131 12.29 0.90 3.78
N THR A 132 11.57 -0.20 3.60
CA THR A 132 10.40 -0.50 4.42
C THR A 132 10.85 -1.42 5.55
N THR A 133 10.75 -0.93 6.79
CA THR A 133 11.17 -1.69 7.97
C THR A 133 9.95 -2.21 8.70
N ILE A 134 9.92 -3.51 8.95
CA ILE A 134 8.86 -4.18 9.70
C ILE A 134 9.34 -4.42 11.12
N TYR A 135 8.54 -3.99 12.09
CA TYR A 135 8.81 -4.11 13.52
C TYR A 135 7.83 -5.06 14.20
N ASP A 136 8.27 -5.69 15.28
CA ASP A 136 7.37 -6.31 16.24
C ASP A 136 6.77 -5.26 17.22
N ARG A 137 5.95 -5.74 18.17
CA ARG A 137 5.33 -4.88 19.19
C ARG A 137 6.35 -4.22 20.13
N ASP A 138 7.51 -4.82 20.29
CA ASP A 138 8.60 -4.34 21.15
C ASP A 138 9.56 -3.42 20.37
N LYS A 139 9.21 -3.05 19.14
CA LYS A 139 10.00 -2.23 18.22
C LYS A 139 11.32 -2.86 17.81
N THR A 140 11.41 -4.19 17.86
CA THR A 140 12.53 -4.93 17.28
C THR A 140 12.30 -5.09 15.78
N ILE A 141 13.34 -4.82 14.98
CA ILE A 141 13.27 -5.00 13.53
C ILE A 141 13.15 -6.50 13.23
N LEU A 142 12.07 -6.84 12.51
CA LEU A 142 11.82 -8.19 12.03
C LEU A 142 12.33 -8.38 10.60
N HIS A 143 12.20 -7.33 9.78
CA HIS A 143 12.59 -7.39 8.38
C HIS A 143 12.79 -5.99 7.79
N GLU A 144 13.66 -5.88 6.79
CA GLU A 144 13.86 -4.67 5.97
C GLU A 144 13.85 -5.06 4.49
N ILE A 145 13.07 -4.32 3.69
CA ILE A 145 12.90 -4.53 2.26
C ILE A 145 13.41 -3.31 1.50
#